data_fff8b087c892ee0b2a96de652ff98161
#
_entry.id   fff8b087c892ee0b2a96de652ff98161
#
_cell.length_a   1.000
_cell.length_b   1.000
_cell.length_c   1.000
_cell.angle_alpha   90.00
_cell.angle_beta   90.00
_cell.angle_gamma   90.00
#
_symmetry.space_group_name_H-M   'P 1'
#
loop_
_entity.id
_entity.type
_entity.pdbx_description
1 polymer ?
#
loop_
_entity_poly.entity_id
_entity_poly.type
_entity_poly.pdbx_seq_one_letter_code
_entity_poly.pdbx_strand_id
1 'polypeptide(L)'
;MITPVPPSKARRSPKPQERQRDRERTRKLILEAAAAEFAAHGYAGARISAIAGRAGVNQQLISYYFDGKEGLHQAMSERWRQRQSELIAPGTPLPEQVRQYVLEALSNPDSVRLFAWGGLEYAGPETDPDQAPRSERLADSVNEVRALQEAGRLPAEVDPACLMIMLMSAAMATTTLPHVIEGMCGVDPRSPEFVNHYADQLALFARLMGLQQEGK
;
A
#
# COMPACT_ATOMS: atom_id res chain seq x y z
N MET A 1 37.25 38.77 44.16
CA MET A 1 37.68 37.62 43.33
C MET A 1 36.51 37.23 42.46
N ILE A 2 36.57 37.54 41.15
CA ILE A 2 35.51 37.18 40.16
C ILE A 2 36.02 35.94 39.47
N THR A 3 35.35 34.82 39.68
CA THR A 3 35.65 33.55 39.02
C THR A 3 35.22 33.62 37.54
N PRO A 4 36.09 33.28 36.58
CA PRO A 4 35.71 33.33 35.16
C PRO A 4 34.76 32.17 34.81
N VAL A 5 33.66 32.50 34.13
CA VAL A 5 32.70 31.55 33.56
C VAL A 5 33.39 30.81 32.38
N PRO A 6 33.39 29.46 32.34
CA PRO A 6 34.01 28.74 31.24
C PRO A 6 33.26 29.00 29.93
N PRO A 7 34.00 29.08 28.78
CA PRO A 7 33.37 29.32 27.48
C PRO A 7 32.45 28.18 27.09
N SER A 8 31.22 28.53 26.70
CA SER A 8 30.24 27.63 26.12
C SER A 8 30.83 26.90 24.89
N LYS A 9 30.88 25.57 24.90
CA LYS A 9 31.31 24.77 23.74
C LYS A 9 30.42 25.13 22.55
N ALA A 10 30.97 25.74 21.52
CA ALA A 10 30.30 26.01 20.27
C ALA A 10 29.72 24.71 19.70
N ARG A 11 28.41 24.63 19.50
CA ARG A 11 27.71 23.50 18.84
C ARG A 11 28.28 23.39 17.42
N ARG A 12 29.07 22.33 17.15
CA ARG A 12 29.54 22.02 15.79
C ARG A 12 28.34 21.85 14.88
N SER A 13 28.28 22.64 13.82
CA SER A 13 27.28 22.45 12.76
C SER A 13 27.43 21.04 12.15
N PRO A 14 26.34 20.27 11.99
CA PRO A 14 26.40 18.92 11.43
C PRO A 14 27.01 18.94 10.02
N LYS A 15 27.80 17.91 9.69
CA LYS A 15 28.38 17.74 8.36
C LYS A 15 27.27 17.57 7.28
N PRO A 16 27.51 17.91 6.01
CA PRO A 16 26.50 17.78 4.95
C PRO A 16 25.86 16.38 4.88
N GLN A 17 26.64 15.32 5.07
CA GLN A 17 26.16 13.94 5.09
C GLN A 17 25.27 13.62 6.31
N GLU A 18 25.54 14.21 7.47
CA GLU A 18 24.70 14.07 8.67
C GLU A 18 23.36 14.77 8.46
N ARG A 19 23.37 15.98 7.87
CA ARG A 19 22.14 16.70 7.51
C ARG A 19 21.27 15.93 6.50
N GLN A 20 21.88 15.28 5.52
CA GLN A 20 21.16 14.49 4.55
C GLN A 20 20.50 13.27 5.21
N ARG A 21 21.23 12.54 6.06
CA ARG A 21 20.68 11.40 6.82
C ARG A 21 19.54 11.82 7.75
N ASP A 22 19.67 12.95 8.42
CA ASP A 22 18.63 13.48 9.31
C ASP A 22 17.36 13.87 8.51
N ARG A 23 17.52 14.42 7.30
CA ARG A 23 16.41 14.72 6.39
C ARG A 23 15.69 13.45 5.96
N GLU A 24 16.42 12.44 5.50
CA GLU A 24 15.84 11.17 5.08
C GLU A 24 15.13 10.46 6.23
N ARG A 25 15.74 10.47 7.41
CA ARG A 25 15.12 9.93 8.62
C ARG A 25 13.82 10.66 8.98
N THR A 26 13.83 11.98 8.97
CA THR A 26 12.65 12.79 9.27
C THR A 26 11.54 12.54 8.25
N ARG A 27 11.88 12.51 6.94
CA ARG A 27 10.95 12.19 5.87
C ARG A 27 10.32 10.81 6.05
N LYS A 28 11.10 9.82 6.43
CA LYS A 28 10.63 8.46 6.71
C LYS A 28 9.66 8.43 7.89
N LEU A 29 9.99 9.09 9.02
CA LEU A 29 9.10 9.17 10.20
C LEU A 29 7.76 9.82 9.87
N ILE A 30 7.76 10.89 9.06
CA ILE A 30 6.51 11.55 8.63
C ILE A 30 5.68 10.60 7.76
N LEU A 31 6.29 9.87 6.81
CA LEU A 31 5.57 8.91 5.95
C LEU A 31 4.99 7.74 6.75
N GLU A 32 5.70 7.22 7.74
CA GLU A 32 5.20 6.15 8.62
C GLU A 32 4.01 6.64 9.47
N ALA A 33 4.11 7.84 10.03
CA ALA A 33 3.02 8.45 10.77
C ALA A 33 1.80 8.74 9.88
N ALA A 34 2.04 9.18 8.65
CA ALA A 34 1.00 9.45 7.66
C ALA A 34 0.28 8.16 7.23
N ALA A 35 1.03 7.05 7.00
CA ALA A 35 0.45 5.75 6.68
C ALA A 35 -0.57 5.32 7.74
N ALA A 36 -0.20 5.39 9.01
CA ALA A 36 -1.08 5.02 10.11
C ALA A 36 -2.30 5.94 10.25
N GLU A 37 -2.13 7.25 10.05
CA GLU A 37 -3.23 8.21 10.16
C GLU A 37 -4.22 8.08 8.99
N PHE A 38 -3.72 8.00 7.75
CA PHE A 38 -4.58 7.79 6.58
C PHE A 38 -5.26 6.42 6.59
N ALA A 39 -4.57 5.37 7.03
CA ALA A 39 -5.17 4.04 7.17
C ALA A 39 -6.30 4.01 8.20
N ALA A 40 -6.21 4.82 9.25
CA ALA A 40 -7.22 4.90 10.30
C ALA A 40 -8.43 5.75 9.93
N HIS A 41 -8.24 6.84 9.18
CA HIS A 41 -9.24 7.91 9.03
C HIS A 41 -9.57 8.30 7.58
N GLY A 42 -8.96 7.65 6.59
CA GLY A 42 -9.03 8.06 5.17
C GLY A 42 -8.30 9.38 4.90
N TYR A 43 -8.35 9.83 3.64
CA TYR A 43 -7.78 11.12 3.29
C TYR A 43 -8.56 12.26 3.95
N ALA A 44 -9.89 12.27 3.84
CA ALA A 44 -10.72 13.36 4.36
C ALA A 44 -10.57 13.52 5.87
N GLY A 45 -10.61 12.42 6.63
CA GLY A 45 -10.57 12.41 8.09
C GLY A 45 -9.21 12.63 8.73
N ALA A 46 -8.12 12.35 8.01
CA ALA A 46 -6.75 12.47 8.52
C ALA A 46 -6.35 13.93 8.84
N ARG A 47 -5.59 14.13 9.92
CA ARG A 47 -5.17 15.44 10.41
C ARG A 47 -3.66 15.59 10.42
N ILE A 48 -3.15 16.66 9.79
CA ILE A 48 -1.71 16.98 9.78
C ILE A 48 -1.14 17.13 11.19
N SER A 49 -1.93 17.66 12.13
CA SER A 49 -1.51 17.78 13.54
C SER A 49 -1.29 16.42 14.21
N ALA A 50 -2.14 15.43 13.91
CA ALA A 50 -1.98 14.07 14.43
C ALA A 50 -0.74 13.38 13.81
N ILE A 51 -0.54 13.54 12.50
CA ILE A 51 0.66 13.04 11.79
C ILE A 51 1.93 13.66 12.40
N ALA A 52 1.96 14.97 12.58
CA ALA A 52 3.10 15.68 13.16
C ALA A 52 3.41 15.21 14.59
N GLY A 53 2.37 15.08 15.43
CA GLY A 53 2.48 14.56 16.78
C GLY A 53 3.03 13.14 16.82
N ARG A 54 2.53 12.24 15.98
CA ARG A 54 3.01 10.85 15.86
C ARG A 54 4.45 10.76 15.36
N ALA A 55 4.83 11.60 14.39
CA ALA A 55 6.18 11.64 13.84
C ALA A 55 7.19 12.34 14.77
N GLY A 56 6.75 13.02 15.83
CA GLY A 56 7.60 13.79 16.72
C GLY A 56 8.18 15.04 16.07
N VAL A 57 7.46 15.66 15.11
CA VAL A 57 7.88 16.84 14.38
C VAL A 57 6.84 17.96 14.49
N ASN A 58 7.21 19.18 14.11
CA ASN A 58 6.22 20.24 13.95
C ASN A 58 5.54 20.17 12.56
N GLN A 59 4.32 20.74 12.45
CA GLN A 59 3.53 20.71 11.21
C GLN A 59 4.23 21.44 10.05
N GLN A 60 5.06 22.44 10.33
CA GLN A 60 5.80 23.18 9.31
C GLN A 60 6.80 22.29 8.56
N LEU A 61 7.37 21.27 9.24
CA LEU A 61 8.23 20.30 8.58
C LEU A 61 7.46 19.42 7.58
N ILE A 62 6.19 19.09 7.85
CA ILE A 62 5.35 18.36 6.89
C ILE A 62 5.12 19.22 5.64
N SER A 63 4.76 20.49 5.80
CA SER A 63 4.62 21.43 4.68
C SER A 63 5.93 21.60 3.92
N TYR A 64 7.06 21.67 4.62
CA TYR A 64 8.37 21.80 3.99
C TYR A 64 8.80 20.59 3.17
N TYR A 65 8.50 19.35 3.64
CA TYR A 65 8.91 18.12 2.97
C TYR A 65 7.93 17.64 1.90
N PHE A 66 6.64 17.96 2.04
CA PHE A 66 5.57 17.33 1.27
C PHE A 66 4.56 18.32 0.69
N ASP A 67 4.73 19.60 0.92
CA ASP A 67 3.76 20.62 0.47
C ASP A 67 2.34 20.39 1.03
N GLY A 68 2.25 20.02 2.33
CA GLY A 68 0.99 19.83 3.03
C GLY A 68 0.41 18.42 2.94
N LYS A 69 -0.92 18.33 3.14
CA LYS A 69 -1.63 17.05 3.22
C LYS A 69 -1.71 16.34 1.87
N GLU A 70 -1.96 17.09 0.82
CA GLU A 70 -2.08 16.57 -0.54
C GLU A 70 -0.75 15.98 -1.03
N GLY A 71 0.33 16.73 -0.98
CA GLY A 71 1.64 16.23 -1.38
C GLY A 71 2.13 15.07 -0.51
N LEU A 72 1.75 15.04 0.79
CA LEU A 72 2.01 13.89 1.65
C LEU A 72 1.23 12.65 1.19
N HIS A 73 -0.03 12.79 0.81
CA HIS A 73 -0.84 11.71 0.25
C HIS A 73 -0.28 11.21 -1.08
N GLN A 74 0.11 12.10 -1.98
CA GLN A 74 0.78 11.74 -3.24
C GLN A 74 2.08 10.97 -3.01
N ALA A 75 2.89 11.37 -2.02
CA ALA A 75 4.11 10.64 -1.65
C ALA A 75 3.81 9.24 -1.08
N MET A 76 2.67 9.05 -0.41
CA MET A 76 2.19 7.73 0.03
C MET A 76 1.75 6.87 -1.15
N SER A 77 1.00 7.43 -2.10
CA SER A 77 0.58 6.74 -3.32
C SER A 77 1.79 6.30 -4.17
N GLU A 78 2.80 7.15 -4.30
CA GLU A 78 4.06 6.81 -4.98
C GLU A 78 4.80 5.66 -4.29
N ARG A 79 4.93 5.72 -2.96
CA ARG A 79 5.53 4.63 -2.18
C ARG A 79 4.77 3.31 -2.35
N TRP A 80 3.44 3.38 -2.42
CA TRP A 80 2.60 2.22 -2.68
C TRP A 80 2.84 1.64 -4.08
N ARG A 81 2.89 2.48 -5.12
CA ARG A 81 3.21 2.04 -6.49
C ARG A 81 4.58 1.36 -6.57
N GLN A 82 5.59 1.95 -5.96
CA GLN A 82 6.93 1.35 -5.91
C GLN A 82 6.90 0.00 -5.18
N ARG A 83 6.20 -0.10 -4.06
CA ARG A 83 6.06 -1.36 -3.31
C ARG A 83 5.37 -2.43 -4.15
N GLN A 84 4.34 -2.08 -4.91
CA GLN A 84 3.64 -3.01 -5.81
C GLN A 84 4.57 -3.58 -6.88
N SER A 85 5.41 -2.76 -7.50
CA SER A 85 6.37 -3.21 -8.50
C SER A 85 7.49 -4.10 -7.92
N GLU A 86 7.80 -3.95 -6.64
CA GLU A 86 8.76 -4.80 -5.92
C GLU A 86 8.11 -6.12 -5.45
N LEU A 87 6.81 -6.09 -5.14
CA LEU A 87 6.07 -7.25 -4.61
C LEU A 87 5.92 -8.35 -5.66
N ILE A 88 5.65 -7.96 -6.90
CA ILE A 88 5.37 -8.89 -8.01
C ILE A 88 6.51 -8.80 -9.02
N ALA A 89 7.32 -9.85 -9.09
CA ALA A 89 8.36 -9.95 -10.12
C ALA A 89 7.73 -10.13 -11.52
N PRO A 90 8.31 -9.57 -12.58
CA PRO A 90 7.84 -9.80 -13.93
C PRO A 90 7.74 -11.30 -14.27
N GLY A 91 6.63 -11.71 -14.87
CA GLY A 91 6.38 -13.12 -15.22
C GLY A 91 5.90 -14.01 -14.06
N THR A 92 5.64 -13.45 -12.87
CA THR A 92 5.01 -14.20 -11.78
C THR A 92 3.62 -14.67 -12.22
N PRO A 93 3.28 -15.98 -12.13
CA PRO A 93 1.97 -16.47 -12.50
C PRO A 93 0.86 -15.82 -11.67
N LEU A 94 -0.30 -15.54 -12.29
CA LEU A 94 -1.42 -14.86 -11.64
C LEU A 94 -1.86 -15.47 -10.30
N PRO A 95 -1.94 -16.80 -10.12
CA PRO A 95 -2.24 -17.40 -8.81
C PRO A 95 -1.25 -17.01 -7.71
N GLU A 96 0.03 -16.89 -8.05
CA GLU A 96 1.05 -16.48 -7.10
C GLU A 96 1.01 -14.98 -6.84
N GLN A 97 0.71 -14.15 -7.85
CA GLN A 97 0.46 -12.72 -7.66
C GLN A 97 -0.67 -12.49 -6.66
N VAL A 98 -1.81 -13.18 -6.85
CA VAL A 98 -2.97 -13.08 -5.95
C VAL A 98 -2.60 -13.50 -4.53
N ARG A 99 -1.82 -14.59 -4.38
CA ARG A 99 -1.30 -15.03 -3.09
C ARG A 99 -0.46 -13.96 -2.41
N GLN A 100 0.47 -13.35 -3.13
CA GLN A 100 1.34 -12.30 -2.61
C GLN A 100 0.56 -11.04 -2.19
N TYR A 101 -0.48 -10.66 -2.93
CA TYR A 101 -1.36 -9.56 -2.54
C TYR A 101 -2.13 -9.82 -1.24
N VAL A 102 -2.59 -11.05 -1.01
CA VAL A 102 -3.20 -11.41 0.30
C VAL A 102 -2.17 -11.29 1.42
N LEU A 103 -0.95 -11.79 1.22
CA LEU A 103 0.11 -11.75 2.22
C LEU A 103 0.59 -10.33 2.53
N GLU A 104 0.40 -9.39 1.61
CA GLU A 104 0.72 -7.98 1.85
C GLU A 104 -0.11 -7.40 3.01
N ALA A 105 -1.29 -7.94 3.29
CA ALA A 105 -2.09 -7.57 4.45
C ALA A 105 -1.38 -7.84 5.80
N LEU A 106 -0.48 -8.83 5.87
CA LEU A 106 0.36 -9.09 7.04
C LEU A 106 1.54 -8.14 7.13
N SER A 107 2.21 -7.93 5.99
CA SER A 107 3.46 -7.16 5.93
C SER A 107 3.20 -5.65 6.01
N ASN A 108 2.07 -5.19 5.45
CA ASN A 108 1.80 -3.78 5.20
C ASN A 108 0.29 -3.44 5.28
N PRO A 109 -0.37 -3.74 6.42
CA PRO A 109 -1.82 -3.62 6.56
C PRO A 109 -2.33 -2.18 6.34
N ASP A 110 -1.56 -1.18 6.72
CA ASP A 110 -1.93 0.23 6.56
C ASP A 110 -2.03 0.62 5.08
N SER A 111 -1.19 0.06 4.22
CA SER A 111 -1.23 0.32 2.78
C SER A 111 -2.48 -0.28 2.12
N VAL A 112 -2.87 -1.50 2.51
CA VAL A 112 -4.11 -2.13 2.02
C VAL A 112 -5.34 -1.35 2.50
N ARG A 113 -5.34 -0.88 3.75
CA ARG A 113 -6.42 -0.03 4.28
C ARG A 113 -6.50 1.32 3.57
N LEU A 114 -5.36 1.94 3.27
CA LEU A 114 -5.31 3.20 2.52
C LEU A 114 -5.90 3.01 1.11
N PHE A 115 -5.58 1.92 0.44
CA PHE A 115 -6.16 1.59 -0.87
C PHE A 115 -7.69 1.42 -0.79
N ALA A 116 -8.19 0.72 0.26
CA ALA A 116 -9.63 0.57 0.49
C ALA A 116 -10.31 1.92 0.74
N TRP A 117 -9.71 2.81 1.52
CA TRP A 117 -10.20 4.18 1.74
C TRP A 117 -10.27 4.98 0.43
N GLY A 118 -9.26 4.85 -0.45
CA GLY A 118 -9.28 5.50 -1.77
C GLY A 118 -10.49 5.10 -2.61
N GLY A 119 -10.96 3.85 -2.50
CA GLY A 119 -12.20 3.40 -3.13
C GLY A 119 -13.45 3.96 -2.48
N LEU A 120 -13.49 4.03 -1.15
CA LEU A 120 -14.64 4.56 -0.39
C LEU A 120 -14.83 6.08 -0.55
N GLU A 121 -13.73 6.81 -0.72
CA GLU A 121 -13.72 8.28 -0.90
C GLU A 121 -13.74 8.70 -2.37
N TYR A 122 -13.77 7.74 -3.33
CA TYR A 122 -13.73 8.03 -4.77
C TYR A 122 -14.96 8.82 -5.22
N ALA A 123 -14.75 10.02 -5.74
CA ALA A 123 -15.80 10.93 -6.19
C ALA A 123 -15.77 11.20 -7.72
N GLY A 124 -14.88 10.51 -8.45
CA GLY A 124 -14.77 10.65 -9.90
C GLY A 124 -13.32 10.83 -10.37
N PRO A 125 -13.06 10.64 -11.68
CA PRO A 125 -11.72 10.66 -12.24
C PRO A 125 -11.00 12.01 -12.08
N GLU A 126 -11.72 13.11 -12.13
CA GLU A 126 -11.15 14.46 -11.98
C GLU A 126 -10.63 14.77 -10.57
N THR A 127 -11.03 14.00 -9.59
CA THR A 127 -10.58 14.14 -8.19
C THR A 127 -9.45 13.18 -7.82
N ASP A 128 -9.03 12.33 -8.76
CA ASP A 128 -8.07 11.25 -8.53
C ASP A 128 -6.77 11.48 -9.30
N PRO A 129 -5.73 12.02 -8.65
CA PRO A 129 -4.44 12.28 -9.30
C PRO A 129 -3.71 11.01 -9.76
N ASP A 130 -4.06 9.85 -9.20
CA ASP A 130 -3.47 8.55 -9.54
C ASP A 130 -4.23 7.81 -10.65
N GLN A 131 -5.31 8.36 -11.19
CA GLN A 131 -6.18 7.68 -12.15
C GLN A 131 -5.41 7.17 -13.39
N ALA A 132 -4.66 8.02 -14.06
CA ALA A 132 -3.99 7.63 -15.31
C ALA A 132 -2.89 6.56 -15.09
N PRO A 133 -1.94 6.71 -14.14
CA PRO A 133 -0.95 5.67 -13.86
C PRO A 133 -1.57 4.36 -13.37
N ARG A 134 -2.68 4.44 -12.63
CA ARG A 134 -3.41 3.25 -12.18
C ARG A 134 -4.09 2.55 -13.33
N SER A 135 -4.76 3.28 -14.22
CA SER A 135 -5.46 2.72 -15.38
C SER A 135 -4.49 1.97 -16.30
N GLU A 136 -3.30 2.51 -16.54
CA GLU A 136 -2.26 1.86 -17.34
C GLU A 136 -1.86 0.50 -16.73
N ARG A 137 -1.51 0.45 -15.44
CA ARG A 137 -1.15 -0.81 -14.76
C ARG A 137 -2.28 -1.84 -14.76
N LEU A 138 -3.52 -1.39 -14.54
CA LEU A 138 -4.68 -2.29 -14.54
C LEU A 138 -4.97 -2.82 -15.94
N ALA A 139 -4.74 -2.02 -16.99
CA ALA A 139 -4.85 -2.48 -18.37
C ALA A 139 -3.86 -3.60 -18.68
N ASP A 140 -2.62 -3.50 -18.20
CA ASP A 140 -1.62 -4.56 -18.35
C ASP A 140 -2.08 -5.87 -17.69
N SER A 141 -2.59 -5.80 -16.46
CA SER A 141 -3.13 -6.97 -15.76
C SER A 141 -4.32 -7.61 -16.49
N VAL A 142 -5.21 -6.79 -17.05
CA VAL A 142 -6.34 -7.28 -17.88
C VAL A 142 -5.83 -7.94 -19.16
N ASN A 143 -4.78 -7.39 -19.79
CA ASN A 143 -4.17 -7.96 -20.99
C ASN A 143 -3.51 -9.31 -20.72
N GLU A 144 -2.88 -9.52 -19.55
CA GLU A 144 -2.37 -10.83 -19.13
C GLU A 144 -3.48 -11.88 -19.09
N VAL A 145 -4.65 -11.55 -18.52
CA VAL A 145 -5.81 -12.45 -18.49
C VAL A 145 -6.36 -12.70 -19.89
N ARG A 146 -6.39 -11.68 -20.76
CA ARG A 146 -6.83 -11.83 -22.15
C ARG A 146 -5.91 -12.78 -22.93
N ALA A 147 -4.60 -12.72 -22.72
CA ALA A 147 -3.67 -13.65 -23.32
C ALA A 147 -3.91 -15.11 -22.89
N LEU A 148 -4.38 -15.37 -21.65
CA LEU A 148 -4.79 -16.69 -21.21
C LEU A 148 -6.06 -17.18 -21.94
N GLN A 149 -7.00 -16.28 -22.26
CA GLN A 149 -8.17 -16.62 -23.09
C GLN A 149 -7.77 -16.97 -24.53
N GLU A 150 -6.92 -16.16 -25.14
CA GLU A 150 -6.42 -16.41 -26.49
C GLU A 150 -5.65 -17.74 -26.60
N ALA A 151 -5.00 -18.15 -25.52
CA ALA A 151 -4.34 -19.44 -25.38
C ALA A 151 -5.32 -20.61 -25.08
N GLY A 152 -6.65 -20.35 -25.03
CA GLY A 152 -7.68 -21.37 -24.74
C GLY A 152 -7.69 -21.88 -23.29
N ARG A 153 -7.07 -21.15 -22.36
CA ARG A 153 -6.90 -21.56 -20.95
C ARG A 153 -7.98 -21.02 -20.04
N LEU A 154 -8.68 -19.98 -20.48
CA LEU A 154 -9.81 -19.37 -19.79
C LEU A 154 -10.99 -19.31 -20.77
N PRO A 155 -12.22 -19.66 -20.34
CA PRO A 155 -13.42 -19.55 -21.17
C PRO A 155 -13.61 -18.13 -21.71
N ALA A 156 -14.05 -18.03 -22.98
CA ALA A 156 -14.24 -16.73 -23.64
C ALA A 156 -15.37 -15.89 -23.02
N GLU A 157 -16.30 -16.55 -22.32
CA GLU A 157 -17.43 -15.92 -21.62
C GLU A 157 -17.01 -15.18 -20.35
N VAL A 158 -15.82 -15.44 -19.83
CA VAL A 158 -15.30 -14.74 -18.65
C VAL A 158 -14.72 -13.39 -19.05
N ASP A 159 -15.32 -12.31 -18.60
CA ASP A 159 -14.76 -10.96 -18.83
C ASP A 159 -13.45 -10.78 -18.03
N PRO A 160 -12.31 -10.49 -18.69
CA PRO A 160 -11.01 -10.35 -18.01
C PRO A 160 -10.97 -9.25 -16.95
N ALA A 161 -11.63 -8.11 -17.19
CA ALA A 161 -11.65 -7.01 -16.23
C ALA A 161 -12.49 -7.36 -15.00
N CYS A 162 -13.66 -7.99 -15.21
CA CYS A 162 -14.49 -8.48 -14.11
C CYS A 162 -13.74 -9.52 -13.27
N LEU A 163 -13.04 -10.46 -13.90
CA LEU A 163 -12.24 -11.45 -13.18
C LEU A 163 -11.14 -10.79 -12.33
N MET A 164 -10.43 -9.82 -12.88
CA MET A 164 -9.40 -9.06 -12.12
C MET A 164 -10.00 -8.31 -10.94
N ILE A 165 -11.18 -7.68 -11.10
CA ILE A 165 -11.89 -7.02 -9.98
C ILE A 165 -12.25 -8.03 -8.88
N MET A 166 -12.75 -9.20 -9.24
CA MET A 166 -13.08 -10.27 -8.29
C MET A 166 -11.84 -10.74 -7.52
N LEU A 167 -10.73 -11.01 -8.20
CA LEU A 167 -9.49 -11.44 -7.57
C LEU A 167 -8.89 -10.38 -6.67
N MET A 168 -8.87 -9.12 -7.11
CA MET A 168 -8.40 -7.99 -6.29
C MET A 168 -9.25 -7.80 -5.04
N SER A 169 -10.58 -7.85 -5.17
CA SER A 169 -11.51 -7.74 -4.05
C SER A 169 -11.32 -8.88 -3.05
N ALA A 170 -11.18 -10.11 -3.55
CA ALA A 170 -10.90 -11.28 -2.73
C ALA A 170 -9.54 -11.16 -2.01
N ALA A 171 -8.49 -10.68 -2.70
CA ALA A 171 -7.18 -10.49 -2.07
C ALA A 171 -7.19 -9.46 -0.91
N MET A 172 -8.13 -8.52 -0.92
CA MET A 172 -8.28 -7.52 0.14
C MET A 172 -9.23 -7.95 1.28
N ALA A 173 -9.90 -9.09 1.17
CA ALA A 173 -10.98 -9.49 2.08
C ALA A 173 -10.55 -9.53 3.55
N THR A 174 -9.34 -10.00 3.87
CA THR A 174 -8.82 -10.04 5.25
C THR A 174 -8.72 -8.66 5.91
N THR A 175 -8.57 -7.61 5.10
CA THR A 175 -8.52 -6.21 5.57
C THR A 175 -9.88 -5.54 5.53
N THR A 176 -10.70 -5.80 4.50
CA THR A 176 -11.96 -5.07 4.26
C THR A 176 -13.18 -5.73 4.90
N LEU A 177 -13.13 -7.04 5.15
CA LEU A 177 -14.23 -7.83 5.69
C LEU A 177 -13.87 -8.61 6.97
N PRO A 178 -13.08 -8.06 7.92
CA PRO A 178 -12.61 -8.81 9.08
C PRO A 178 -13.75 -9.36 9.92
N HIS A 179 -14.82 -8.59 10.14
CA HIS A 179 -16.01 -8.98 10.89
C HIS A 179 -16.79 -10.13 10.24
N VAL A 180 -16.79 -10.21 8.90
CA VAL A 180 -17.43 -11.31 8.17
C VAL A 180 -16.61 -12.59 8.34
N ILE A 181 -15.29 -12.49 8.22
CA ILE A 181 -14.37 -13.64 8.39
C ILE A 181 -14.46 -14.18 9.82
N GLU A 182 -14.43 -13.31 10.82
CA GLU A 182 -14.60 -13.71 12.21
C GLU A 182 -15.93 -14.43 12.44
N GLY A 183 -17.04 -13.88 11.88
CA GLY A 183 -18.36 -14.50 11.99
C GLY A 183 -18.49 -15.83 11.26
N MET A 184 -17.81 -16.04 10.12
CA MET A 184 -17.88 -17.27 9.34
C MET A 184 -16.94 -18.36 9.84
N CYS A 185 -15.73 -17.98 10.25
CA CYS A 185 -14.64 -18.91 10.52
C CYS A 185 -14.34 -19.05 12.03
N GLY A 186 -14.78 -18.10 12.88
CA GLY A 186 -14.49 -18.10 14.31
C GLY A 186 -13.02 -17.90 14.65
N VAL A 187 -12.24 -17.23 13.75
CA VAL A 187 -10.81 -17.03 13.90
C VAL A 187 -10.46 -15.55 13.80
N ASP A 188 -9.29 -15.16 14.30
CA ASP A 188 -8.76 -13.81 14.06
C ASP A 188 -8.38 -13.66 12.56
N PRO A 189 -9.07 -12.77 11.82
CA PRO A 189 -8.82 -12.56 10.39
C PRO A 189 -7.43 -11.97 10.09
N ARG A 190 -6.70 -11.50 11.10
CA ARG A 190 -5.35 -10.94 11.01
C ARG A 190 -4.27 -11.91 11.46
N SER A 191 -4.65 -13.10 11.96
CA SER A 191 -3.65 -14.07 12.36
C SER A 191 -2.83 -14.52 11.15
N PRO A 192 -1.50 -14.66 11.29
CA PRO A 192 -0.66 -15.14 10.18
C PRO A 192 -1.11 -16.51 9.67
N GLU A 193 -1.61 -17.37 10.55
CA GLU A 193 -2.13 -18.70 10.21
C GLU A 193 -3.32 -18.59 9.25
N PHE A 194 -4.33 -17.80 9.60
CA PHE A 194 -5.51 -17.63 8.75
C PHE A 194 -5.16 -16.94 7.42
N VAL A 195 -4.38 -15.86 7.46
CA VAL A 195 -4.03 -15.12 6.23
C VAL A 195 -3.23 -15.96 5.26
N ASN A 196 -2.27 -16.79 5.75
CA ASN A 196 -1.54 -17.73 4.90
C ASN A 196 -2.49 -18.79 4.30
N HIS A 197 -3.35 -19.37 5.13
CA HIS A 197 -4.34 -20.34 4.66
C HIS A 197 -5.25 -19.76 3.58
N TYR A 198 -5.79 -18.53 3.83
CA TYR A 198 -6.65 -17.86 2.87
C TYR A 198 -5.91 -17.52 1.56
N ALA A 199 -4.65 -17.08 1.65
CA ALA A 199 -3.81 -16.82 0.48
C ALA A 199 -3.62 -18.08 -0.38
N ASP A 200 -3.36 -19.24 0.26
CA ASP A 200 -3.20 -20.51 -0.43
C ASP A 200 -4.51 -20.97 -1.07
N GLN A 201 -5.66 -20.78 -0.42
CA GLN A 201 -6.98 -21.09 -0.97
C GLN A 201 -7.33 -20.22 -2.17
N LEU A 202 -7.04 -18.91 -2.10
CA LEU A 202 -7.30 -18.01 -3.23
C LEU A 202 -6.40 -18.33 -4.43
N ALA A 203 -5.13 -18.65 -4.18
CA ALA A 203 -4.21 -19.12 -5.23
C ALA A 203 -4.66 -20.46 -5.84
N LEU A 204 -5.17 -21.38 -5.01
CA LEU A 204 -5.74 -22.63 -5.49
C LEU A 204 -6.96 -22.38 -6.37
N PHE A 205 -7.88 -21.51 -5.95
CA PHE A 205 -9.03 -21.11 -6.75
C PHE A 205 -8.60 -20.56 -8.11
N ALA A 206 -7.63 -19.64 -8.13
CA ALA A 206 -7.10 -19.10 -9.38
C ALA A 206 -6.51 -20.19 -10.29
N ARG A 207 -5.79 -21.17 -9.74
CA ARG A 207 -5.28 -22.33 -10.52
C ARG A 207 -6.41 -23.18 -11.11
N LEU A 208 -7.43 -23.48 -10.33
CA LEU A 208 -8.59 -24.26 -10.77
C LEU A 208 -9.38 -23.56 -11.88
N MET A 209 -9.35 -22.22 -11.91
CA MET A 209 -9.93 -21.43 -13.01
C MET A 209 -9.05 -21.40 -14.28
N GLY A 210 -7.92 -22.09 -14.30
CA GLY A 210 -7.03 -22.13 -15.47
C GLY A 210 -6.06 -20.96 -15.60
N LEU A 211 -5.91 -20.13 -14.54
CA LEU A 211 -5.09 -18.92 -14.54
C LEU A 211 -3.59 -19.18 -14.31
N GLN A 212 -3.12 -20.42 -14.41
CA GLN A 212 -1.72 -20.77 -14.29
C GLN A 212 -1.03 -20.74 -15.66
N GLN A 213 0.18 -20.19 -15.73
CA GLN A 213 1.04 -20.39 -16.90
C GLN A 213 1.64 -21.81 -16.77
N GLU A 214 1.58 -22.61 -17.83
CA GLU A 214 2.40 -23.82 -17.88
C GLU A 214 3.86 -23.40 -17.96
N GLY A 215 4.66 -23.82 -16.98
CA GLY A 215 6.11 -23.67 -17.05
C GLY A 215 6.63 -24.36 -18.31
N LYS A 216 7.36 -23.61 -19.12
CA LYS A 216 8.19 -24.18 -20.19
C LYS A 216 9.27 -25.05 -19.60
#